data_c4cd53d536229fce4756d0f712291fe2
#
_entry.id   c4cd53d536229fce4756d0f712291fe2
#
_cell.length_a   1.000
_cell.length_b   1.000
_cell.length_c   1.000
_cell.angle_alpha   90.00
_cell.angle_beta   90.00
_cell.angle_gamma   90.00
#
_symmetry.space_group_name_H-M   'P 1'
#
loop_
_entity.id
_entity.type
_entity.pdbx_description
1 polymer ?
#
loop_
_entity_poly.entity_id
_entity_poly.type
_entity_poly.pdbx_seq_one_letter_code
_entity_poly.pdbx_strand_id
1 'polypeptide(L)'
;MKRKYQLFLCILLSMPVLLLSGCALPSRLNFGKTSGSGESISKSGFYFNTVITVTLYGTKDESLLDDCFSLADTYENYFSNTITDSDVSKINAADGAPVTVHEETAELIKKGLYYGDLSNGKFDITIGKLSDLWDISTKALLDQTDVSMIPSDDEVKEALTTVDYQNVVVDGNTVTLKDPATKIDLGGIAKGYIADRMKDYLNQKGAACGYIN
;
A
#
# COMPACT_ATOMS: atom_id res chain seq x y z
N MET A 1 35.35 -53.59 -27.78
CA MET A 1 33.89 -53.62 -27.95
C MET A 1 33.12 -54.19 -26.74
N LYS A 2 33.64 -55.18 -25.99
CA LYS A 2 32.90 -55.81 -24.85
C LYS A 2 32.62 -54.88 -23.63
N ARG A 3 33.45 -53.84 -23.38
CA ARG A 3 33.33 -52.97 -22.21
C ARG A 3 32.21 -51.93 -22.31
N LYS A 4 31.79 -51.54 -23.52
CA LYS A 4 30.67 -50.59 -23.76
C LYS A 4 29.29 -51.24 -23.58
N TYR A 5 29.18 -52.51 -23.85
CA TYR A 5 27.90 -53.26 -23.68
C TYR A 5 27.64 -53.59 -22.19
N GLN A 6 28.66 -53.75 -21.37
CA GLN A 6 28.48 -53.94 -19.92
C GLN A 6 27.99 -52.67 -19.22
N LEU A 7 28.42 -51.50 -19.67
CA LEU A 7 27.93 -50.24 -19.10
C LEU A 7 26.48 -49.98 -19.50
N PHE A 8 26.10 -50.33 -20.74
CA PHE A 8 24.72 -50.19 -21.22
C PHE A 8 23.74 -51.16 -20.55
N LEU A 9 24.22 -52.38 -20.24
CA LEU A 9 23.42 -53.39 -19.55
C LEU A 9 23.16 -53.02 -18.08
N CYS A 10 24.12 -52.39 -17.40
CA CYS A 10 23.97 -51.91 -16.02
C CYS A 10 22.98 -50.73 -15.92
N ILE A 11 22.95 -49.87 -16.94
CA ILE A 11 21.98 -48.73 -16.97
C ILE A 11 20.56 -49.21 -17.23
N LEU A 12 20.39 -50.27 -18.06
CA LEU A 12 19.08 -50.85 -18.35
C LEU A 12 18.51 -51.67 -17.18
N LEU A 13 19.35 -52.22 -16.29
CA LEU A 13 18.89 -52.96 -15.12
C LEU A 13 18.61 -52.06 -13.91
N SER A 14 19.17 -50.84 -13.85
CA SER A 14 18.92 -49.93 -12.75
C SER A 14 17.67 -49.07 -12.92
N MET A 15 17.11 -48.96 -14.10
CA MET A 15 15.94 -48.14 -14.38
C MET A 15 14.61 -48.66 -13.82
N PRO A 16 14.33 -49.96 -13.65
CA PRO A 16 13.08 -50.43 -13.05
C PRO A 16 13.07 -50.34 -11.51
N VAL A 17 14.23 -50.15 -10.81
CA VAL A 17 14.27 -50.04 -9.35
C VAL A 17 13.92 -48.65 -8.88
N LEU A 18 14.09 -47.62 -9.73
CA LEU A 18 13.71 -46.25 -9.40
C LEU A 18 12.20 -45.94 -9.53
N LEU A 19 11.45 -46.83 -10.17
CA LEU A 19 9.99 -46.66 -10.36
C LEU A 19 9.17 -47.33 -9.24
N LEU A 20 9.78 -48.05 -8.31
CA LEU A 20 9.09 -48.77 -7.21
C LEU A 20 9.29 -48.09 -5.84
N SER A 21 10.07 -47.01 -5.74
CA SER A 21 10.14 -46.20 -4.54
C SER A 21 9.02 -45.14 -4.57
N GLY A 22 7.80 -45.58 -4.75
CA GLY A 22 6.62 -44.83 -4.44
C GLY A 22 6.62 -44.61 -2.91
N CYS A 23 7.18 -43.48 -2.43
CA CYS A 23 6.83 -42.99 -1.12
C CYS A 23 5.31 -42.90 -1.07
N ALA A 24 4.69 -43.81 -0.31
CA ALA A 24 3.35 -43.61 0.14
C ALA A 24 3.33 -42.31 0.94
N LEU A 25 3.02 -41.20 0.27
CA LEU A 25 2.63 -39.98 0.95
C LEU A 25 1.45 -40.33 1.85
N PRO A 26 1.50 -39.99 3.16
CA PRO A 26 0.34 -40.17 3.99
C PRO A 26 -0.82 -39.39 3.37
N SER A 27 -1.88 -40.10 3.02
CA SER A 27 -3.12 -39.59 2.42
C SER A 27 -3.93 -38.74 3.40
N ARG A 28 -3.26 -37.82 4.13
CA ARG A 28 -3.85 -36.85 5.04
C ARG A 28 -3.22 -35.47 4.94
N LEU A 29 -2.87 -35.03 3.74
CA LEU A 29 -3.01 -33.63 3.43
C LEU A 29 -4.45 -33.45 2.98
N ASN A 30 -5.34 -33.29 3.94
CA ASN A 30 -6.61 -32.63 3.72
C ASN A 30 -6.26 -31.19 3.31
N PHE A 31 -5.90 -31.00 2.07
CA PHE A 31 -6.22 -29.74 1.40
C PHE A 31 -7.73 -29.68 1.46
N GLY A 32 -8.23 -28.95 2.47
CA GLY A 32 -9.62 -28.62 2.52
C GLY A 32 -10.00 -28.24 1.09
N LYS A 33 -10.94 -28.97 0.51
CA LYS A 33 -11.64 -28.50 -0.67
C LYS A 33 -12.22 -27.15 -0.26
N THR A 34 -11.51 -26.08 -0.53
CA THR A 34 -12.12 -24.79 -0.76
C THR A 34 -12.93 -24.96 -2.03
N SER A 35 -14.06 -25.65 -1.90
CA SER A 35 -15.16 -25.56 -2.86
C SER A 35 -15.70 -24.13 -2.72
N GLY A 36 -14.87 -23.16 -3.11
CA GLY A 36 -15.26 -21.78 -3.21
C GLY A 36 -15.87 -21.49 -4.56
N SER A 37 -16.89 -22.25 -4.95
CA SER A 37 -17.96 -21.72 -5.81
C SER A 37 -18.98 -21.00 -4.92
N GLY A 38 -18.49 -20.34 -3.89
CA GLY A 38 -19.29 -19.46 -3.05
C GLY A 38 -19.56 -18.19 -3.82
N GLU A 39 -20.82 -17.76 -3.84
CA GLU A 39 -21.21 -16.43 -4.27
C GLU A 39 -20.23 -15.43 -3.66
N SER A 40 -19.71 -14.52 -4.48
CA SER A 40 -18.88 -13.39 -4.06
C SER A 40 -19.66 -12.10 -4.25
N ILE A 41 -19.45 -11.17 -3.36
CA ILE A 41 -19.88 -9.79 -3.52
C ILE A 41 -18.64 -8.91 -3.71
N SER A 42 -18.76 -7.88 -4.54
CA SER A 42 -17.65 -6.98 -4.85
C SER A 42 -18.17 -5.58 -5.07
N LYS A 43 -17.41 -4.59 -4.60
CA LYS A 43 -17.66 -3.17 -4.83
C LYS A 43 -16.37 -2.47 -5.15
N SER A 44 -16.43 -1.47 -6.03
CA SER A 44 -15.30 -0.61 -6.37
C SER A 44 -15.66 0.85 -6.10
N GLY A 45 -14.67 1.63 -5.68
CA GLY A 45 -14.75 3.07 -5.48
C GLY A 45 -13.46 3.74 -5.91
N PHE A 46 -13.51 5.07 -6.10
CA PHE A 46 -12.33 5.87 -6.46
C PHE A 46 -11.95 6.74 -5.28
N TYR A 47 -10.78 6.47 -4.70
CA TYR A 47 -10.22 7.14 -3.53
C TYR A 47 -8.71 7.28 -3.70
N PHE A 48 -8.11 8.35 -3.18
CA PHE A 48 -6.66 8.58 -3.24
C PHE A 48 -6.10 8.49 -4.66
N ASN A 49 -6.83 9.03 -5.62
CA ASN A 49 -6.49 9.00 -7.05
C ASN A 49 -6.29 7.57 -7.61
N THR A 50 -6.94 6.57 -7.03
CA THR A 50 -6.90 5.18 -7.51
C THR A 50 -8.26 4.50 -7.35
N VAL A 51 -8.45 3.39 -8.08
CA VAL A 51 -9.60 2.51 -7.88
C VAL A 51 -9.28 1.52 -6.77
N ILE A 52 -10.14 1.46 -5.76
CA ILE A 52 -10.11 0.44 -4.72
C ILE A 52 -11.24 -0.54 -5.00
N THR A 53 -10.95 -1.84 -4.97
CA THR A 53 -11.93 -2.90 -5.11
C THR A 53 -11.87 -3.81 -3.90
N VAL A 54 -13.01 -4.01 -3.24
CA VAL A 54 -13.16 -4.98 -2.13
C VAL A 54 -14.04 -6.12 -2.63
N THR A 55 -13.54 -7.36 -2.49
CA THR A 55 -14.27 -8.58 -2.83
C THR A 55 -14.33 -9.50 -1.62
N LEU A 56 -15.54 -9.97 -1.28
CA LEU A 56 -15.77 -10.90 -0.17
C LEU A 56 -16.41 -12.18 -0.69
N TYR A 57 -16.00 -13.31 -0.14
CA TYR A 57 -16.51 -14.63 -0.46
C TYR A 57 -17.27 -15.22 0.72
N GLY A 58 -18.31 -16.01 0.42
CA GLY A 58 -19.09 -16.72 1.43
C GLY A 58 -20.03 -15.84 2.25
N THR A 59 -20.27 -14.61 1.81
CA THR A 59 -21.27 -13.70 2.38
C THR A 59 -22.08 -13.05 1.28
N LYS A 60 -23.29 -12.62 1.62
CA LYS A 60 -24.19 -11.78 0.78
C LYS A 60 -24.44 -10.42 1.43
N ASP A 61 -23.77 -10.14 2.53
CA ASP A 61 -23.93 -8.91 3.28
C ASP A 61 -23.17 -7.76 2.62
N GLU A 62 -23.85 -7.04 1.73
CA GLU A 62 -23.29 -5.88 1.01
C GLU A 62 -22.97 -4.72 1.96
N SER A 63 -23.58 -4.67 3.17
CA SER A 63 -23.28 -3.60 4.13
C SER A 63 -21.82 -3.58 4.57
N LEU A 64 -21.14 -4.74 4.56
CA LEU A 64 -19.71 -4.85 4.84
C LEU A 64 -18.85 -4.10 3.83
N LEU A 65 -19.29 -4.11 2.56
CA LEU A 65 -18.62 -3.34 1.50
C LEU A 65 -18.88 -1.84 1.67
N ASP A 66 -20.13 -1.46 1.98
CA ASP A 66 -20.51 -0.05 2.20
C ASP A 66 -19.71 0.55 3.37
N ASP A 67 -19.57 -0.20 4.47
CA ASP A 67 -18.79 0.22 5.63
C ASP A 67 -17.29 0.35 5.30
N CYS A 68 -16.71 -0.55 4.49
CA CYS A 68 -15.35 -0.41 4.00
C CYS A 68 -15.15 0.88 3.21
N PHE A 69 -16.08 1.23 2.33
CA PHE A 69 -15.99 2.47 1.55
C PHE A 69 -16.25 3.72 2.39
N SER A 70 -17.08 3.62 3.44
CA SER A 70 -17.23 4.69 4.44
C SER A 70 -15.92 4.95 5.21
N LEU A 71 -15.15 3.88 5.51
CA LEU A 71 -13.79 4.02 6.07
C LEU A 71 -12.83 4.70 5.07
N ALA A 72 -12.87 4.31 3.78
CA ALA A 72 -12.04 4.95 2.76
C ALA A 72 -12.34 6.45 2.67
N ASP A 73 -13.61 6.83 2.63
CA ASP A 73 -14.05 8.22 2.60
C ASP A 73 -13.55 9.00 3.83
N THR A 74 -13.70 8.42 5.01
CA THR A 74 -13.22 9.02 6.26
C THR A 74 -11.73 9.30 6.21
N TYR A 75 -10.93 8.30 5.82
CA TYR A 75 -9.49 8.44 5.79
C TYR A 75 -8.99 9.32 4.63
N GLU A 76 -9.70 9.37 3.51
CA GLU A 76 -9.39 10.34 2.47
C GLU A 76 -9.55 11.77 2.97
N ASN A 77 -10.63 12.04 3.73
CA ASN A 77 -10.85 13.34 4.37
C ASN A 77 -9.80 13.66 5.44
N TYR A 78 -9.09 12.68 6.00
CA TYR A 78 -7.99 12.94 6.94
C TYR A 78 -6.65 13.11 6.24
N PHE A 79 -6.32 12.27 5.25
CA PHE A 79 -4.95 12.09 4.74
C PHE A 79 -4.68 12.76 3.39
N SER A 80 -5.70 13.24 2.70
CA SER A 80 -5.54 13.89 1.39
C SER A 80 -4.77 15.20 1.50
N ASN A 81 -3.83 15.44 0.60
CA ASN A 81 -3.17 16.74 0.43
C ASN A 81 -3.94 17.67 -0.54
N THR A 82 -5.04 17.19 -1.16
CA THR A 82 -5.85 17.94 -2.12
C THR A 82 -7.21 18.38 -1.58
N ILE A 83 -7.71 17.75 -0.51
CA ILE A 83 -8.95 18.15 0.17
C ILE A 83 -8.61 19.26 1.16
N THR A 84 -9.18 20.46 0.95
CA THR A 84 -8.82 21.69 1.69
C THR A 84 -8.93 21.55 3.20
N ASP A 85 -9.95 20.83 3.71
CA ASP A 85 -10.23 20.71 5.14
C ASP A 85 -9.65 19.41 5.75
N SER A 86 -8.82 18.67 5.01
CA SER A 86 -8.13 17.50 5.55
C SER A 86 -7.09 17.90 6.60
N ASP A 87 -6.71 16.95 7.45
CA ASP A 87 -5.65 17.17 8.43
C ASP A 87 -4.31 17.49 7.75
N VAL A 88 -3.96 16.76 6.68
CA VAL A 88 -2.73 16.97 5.92
C VAL A 88 -2.70 18.38 5.30
N SER A 89 -3.80 18.82 4.68
CA SER A 89 -3.89 20.17 4.11
C SER A 89 -3.78 21.26 5.18
N LYS A 90 -4.40 21.05 6.35
CA LYS A 90 -4.25 21.97 7.50
C LYS A 90 -2.82 22.06 7.99
N ILE A 91 -2.13 20.91 8.12
CA ILE A 91 -0.70 20.89 8.51
C ILE A 91 0.13 21.64 7.48
N ASN A 92 -0.07 21.38 6.21
CA ASN A 92 0.68 21.99 5.11
C ASN A 92 0.42 23.50 4.94
N ALA A 93 -0.72 23.99 5.43
CA ALA A 93 -1.09 25.42 5.39
C ALA A 93 -0.77 26.18 6.69
N ALA A 94 -0.27 25.51 7.72
CA ALA A 94 -0.09 26.08 9.04
C ALA A 94 1.17 26.94 9.21
N ASP A 95 2.03 27.03 8.20
CA ASP A 95 3.29 27.80 8.23
C ASP A 95 4.16 27.50 9.49
N GLY A 96 4.23 26.22 9.85
CA GLY A 96 4.98 25.76 11.03
C GLY A 96 4.24 25.89 12.36
N ALA A 97 3.02 26.41 12.40
CA ALA A 97 2.21 26.42 13.61
C ALA A 97 1.73 25.00 13.98
N PRO A 98 1.57 24.69 15.30
CA PRO A 98 1.03 23.41 15.73
C PRO A 98 -0.41 23.21 15.26
N VAL A 99 -0.71 22.02 14.72
CA VAL A 99 -2.05 21.61 14.25
C VAL A 99 -2.51 20.39 15.02
N THR A 100 -3.69 20.45 15.63
CA THR A 100 -4.33 19.26 16.22
C THR A 100 -5.05 18.48 15.11
N VAL A 101 -4.77 17.19 15.01
CA VAL A 101 -5.27 16.28 13.98
C VAL A 101 -6.02 15.09 14.59
N HIS A 102 -6.67 14.28 13.78
CA HIS A 102 -7.23 13.01 14.22
C HIS A 102 -6.13 12.04 14.67
N GLU A 103 -6.47 11.14 15.59
CA GLU A 103 -5.53 10.17 16.14
C GLU A 103 -4.90 9.31 15.03
N GLU A 104 -5.71 8.91 14.06
CA GLU A 104 -5.27 8.10 12.91
C GLU A 104 -4.28 8.85 12.01
N THR A 105 -4.44 10.14 11.87
CA THR A 105 -3.48 10.99 11.15
C THR A 105 -2.15 11.05 11.88
N ALA A 106 -2.19 11.26 13.18
CA ALA A 106 -0.97 11.26 14.01
C ALA A 106 -0.28 9.88 13.99
N GLU A 107 -1.05 8.78 14.06
CA GLU A 107 -0.54 7.42 13.95
C GLU A 107 0.16 7.20 12.60
N LEU A 108 -0.49 7.58 11.50
CA LEU A 108 0.06 7.39 10.16
C LEU A 108 1.32 8.22 9.94
N ILE A 109 1.36 9.46 10.43
CA ILE A 109 2.57 10.30 10.38
C ILE A 109 3.70 9.64 11.18
N LYS A 110 3.45 9.15 12.41
CA LYS A 110 4.45 8.41 13.20
C LYS A 110 4.99 7.18 12.46
N LYS A 111 4.14 6.45 11.75
CA LYS A 111 4.58 5.35 10.87
C LYS A 111 5.47 5.86 9.73
N GLY A 112 5.12 6.99 9.12
CA GLY A 112 5.95 7.63 8.10
C GLY A 112 7.35 7.98 8.61
N LEU A 113 7.44 8.57 9.80
CA LEU A 113 8.72 8.88 10.45
C LEU A 113 9.52 7.62 10.76
N TYR A 114 8.87 6.57 11.27
CA TYR A 114 9.51 5.27 11.49
C TYR A 114 10.12 4.68 10.20
N TYR A 115 9.42 4.76 9.07
CA TYR A 115 9.97 4.31 7.79
C TYR A 115 11.04 5.25 7.24
N GLY A 116 10.98 6.53 7.56
CA GLY A 116 12.07 7.49 7.32
C GLY A 116 13.36 7.04 8.00
N ASP A 117 13.29 6.77 9.30
CA ASP A 117 14.43 6.25 10.07
C ASP A 117 14.93 4.89 9.54
N LEU A 118 14.03 3.93 9.34
CA LEU A 118 14.36 2.58 8.88
C LEU A 118 15.06 2.56 7.52
N SER A 119 14.67 3.48 6.64
CA SER A 119 15.21 3.58 5.28
C SER A 119 16.44 4.48 5.17
N ASN A 120 16.88 5.11 6.26
CA ASN A 120 17.88 6.17 6.28
C ASN A 120 17.51 7.32 5.31
N GLY A 121 16.27 7.82 5.40
CA GLY A 121 15.75 8.93 4.63
C GLY A 121 15.43 8.63 3.17
N LYS A 122 15.46 7.36 2.73
CA LYS A 122 15.07 6.99 1.35
C LYS A 122 13.55 6.99 1.16
N PHE A 123 12.81 6.77 2.22
CA PHE A 123 11.39 7.03 2.31
C PHE A 123 11.20 8.28 3.17
N ASP A 124 10.53 9.27 2.65
CA ASP A 124 10.31 10.53 3.35
C ASP A 124 8.92 11.07 3.06
N ILE A 125 8.13 11.31 4.10
CA ILE A 125 6.79 11.85 3.97
C ILE A 125 6.77 13.37 3.74
N THR A 126 7.92 14.04 3.82
CA THR A 126 8.02 15.50 3.60
C THR A 126 8.25 15.87 2.13
N ILE A 127 7.98 14.94 1.22
CA ILE A 127 8.11 15.15 -0.24
C ILE A 127 6.96 15.98 -0.85
N GLY A 128 6.07 16.57 -0.04
CA GLY A 128 4.87 17.23 -0.52
C GLY A 128 5.13 18.30 -1.58
N LYS A 129 6.18 19.12 -1.42
CA LYS A 129 6.56 20.10 -2.45
C LYS A 129 7.00 19.46 -3.77
N LEU A 130 7.69 18.32 -3.71
CA LEU A 130 8.05 17.57 -4.91
C LEU A 130 6.81 16.97 -5.56
N SER A 131 5.89 16.40 -4.78
CA SER A 131 4.61 15.88 -5.28
C SER A 131 3.81 16.98 -5.99
N ASP A 132 3.71 18.16 -5.39
CA ASP A 132 3.04 19.33 -5.97
C ASP A 132 3.74 19.79 -7.27
N LEU A 133 5.07 19.85 -7.28
CA LEU A 133 5.86 20.28 -8.43
C LEU A 133 5.70 19.34 -9.64
N TRP A 134 5.75 18.03 -9.40
CA TRP A 134 5.54 17.03 -10.44
C TRP A 134 4.09 16.96 -10.89
N ASP A 135 3.14 17.12 -9.98
CA ASP A 135 1.68 17.08 -10.23
C ASP A 135 1.27 15.99 -11.24
N ILE A 136 1.76 14.77 -11.01
CA ILE A 136 1.61 13.65 -11.95
C ILE A 136 0.14 13.36 -12.23
N SER A 137 -0.73 13.48 -11.20
CA SER A 137 -2.15 13.16 -11.33
C SER A 137 -2.86 14.06 -12.34
N THR A 138 -2.57 15.36 -12.34
CA THR A 138 -3.15 16.32 -13.29
C THR A 138 -2.47 16.22 -14.65
N LYS A 139 -1.15 16.17 -14.66
CA LYS A 139 -0.36 16.19 -15.90
C LYS A 139 -0.52 14.91 -16.72
N ALA A 140 -0.78 13.76 -16.07
CA ALA A 140 -1.06 12.50 -16.77
C ALA A 140 -2.31 12.53 -17.65
N LEU A 141 -3.24 13.47 -17.38
CA LEU A 141 -4.45 13.68 -18.17
C LEU A 141 -4.25 14.65 -19.36
N LEU A 142 -3.08 15.32 -19.41
CA LEU A 142 -2.73 16.28 -20.44
C LEU A 142 -1.92 15.62 -21.55
N ASP A 143 -1.45 16.43 -22.51
CA ASP A 143 -0.60 15.95 -23.60
C ASP A 143 0.76 15.48 -23.04
N GLN A 144 0.98 14.17 -22.98
CA GLN A 144 2.19 13.54 -22.47
C GLN A 144 3.44 13.79 -23.36
N THR A 145 3.28 14.42 -24.52
CA THR A 145 4.38 14.80 -25.40
C THR A 145 4.95 16.20 -25.08
N ASP A 146 4.25 16.97 -24.23
CA ASP A 146 4.68 18.32 -23.84
C ASP A 146 5.73 18.23 -22.71
N VAL A 147 6.99 18.27 -23.11
CA VAL A 147 8.13 18.26 -22.18
C VAL A 147 8.24 19.53 -21.33
N SER A 148 7.52 20.62 -21.67
CA SER A 148 7.52 21.85 -20.87
C SER A 148 6.87 21.67 -19.49
N MET A 149 6.11 20.58 -19.31
CA MET A 149 5.50 20.20 -18.04
C MET A 149 6.46 19.47 -17.08
N ILE A 150 7.65 19.08 -17.57
CA ILE A 150 8.66 18.43 -16.73
C ILE A 150 9.38 19.54 -15.94
N PRO A 151 9.41 19.44 -14.58
CA PRO A 151 10.16 20.41 -13.77
C PRO A 151 11.63 20.47 -14.16
N SER A 152 12.21 21.66 -14.12
CA SER A 152 13.65 21.84 -14.33
C SER A 152 14.45 21.27 -13.16
N ASP A 153 15.72 20.95 -13.42
CA ASP A 153 16.64 20.48 -12.37
C ASP A 153 16.77 21.47 -11.20
N ASP A 154 16.66 22.77 -11.44
CA ASP A 154 16.79 23.79 -10.42
C ASP A 154 15.54 23.87 -9.54
N GLU A 155 14.33 23.76 -10.12
CA GLU A 155 13.08 23.64 -9.36
C GLU A 155 13.06 22.38 -8.49
N VAL A 156 13.52 21.25 -9.03
CA VAL A 156 13.64 20.00 -8.27
C VAL A 156 14.63 20.14 -7.11
N LYS A 157 15.82 20.74 -7.35
CA LYS A 157 16.82 20.99 -6.30
C LYS A 157 16.27 21.91 -5.22
N GLU A 158 15.55 22.97 -5.58
CA GLU A 158 14.91 23.87 -4.63
C GLU A 158 13.88 23.13 -3.77
N ALA A 159 12.98 22.36 -4.38
CA ALA A 159 11.99 21.58 -3.64
C ALA A 159 12.64 20.54 -2.70
N LEU A 160 13.75 19.92 -3.12
CA LEU A 160 14.50 18.96 -2.31
C LEU A 160 15.08 19.58 -1.02
N THR A 161 15.33 20.89 -0.96
CA THR A 161 15.85 21.54 0.27
C THR A 161 14.88 21.47 1.43
N THR A 162 13.60 21.21 1.19
CA THR A 162 12.55 21.13 2.20
C THR A 162 12.21 19.70 2.61
N VAL A 163 12.89 18.69 2.02
CA VAL A 163 12.66 17.28 2.28
C VAL A 163 13.57 16.82 3.42
N ASP A 164 12.99 16.68 4.60
CA ASP A 164 13.65 16.14 5.80
C ASP A 164 12.57 15.73 6.80
N TYR A 165 12.29 14.45 6.94
CA TYR A 165 11.29 13.92 7.87
C TYR A 165 11.58 14.29 9.34
N GLN A 166 12.83 14.64 9.70
CA GLN A 166 13.19 15.10 11.05
C GLN A 166 12.63 16.49 11.38
N ASN A 167 12.13 17.19 10.38
CA ASN A 167 11.38 18.46 10.57
C ASN A 167 9.95 18.24 11.07
N VAL A 168 9.44 17.01 11.07
CA VAL A 168 8.09 16.71 11.55
C VAL A 168 8.13 16.32 13.02
N VAL A 169 7.40 17.05 13.85
CA VAL A 169 7.24 16.77 15.30
C VAL A 169 5.79 16.34 15.54
N VAL A 170 5.62 15.23 16.25
CA VAL A 170 4.29 14.73 16.66
C VAL A 170 4.28 14.58 18.17
N ASP A 171 3.46 15.40 18.83
CA ASP A 171 3.21 15.34 20.28
C ASP A 171 1.72 15.04 20.53
N GLY A 172 1.45 13.82 21.01
CA GLY A 172 0.07 13.31 21.06
C GLY A 172 -0.56 13.32 19.67
N ASN A 173 -1.60 14.14 19.52
CA ASN A 173 -2.30 14.40 18.24
C ASN A 173 -1.97 15.78 17.66
N THR A 174 -0.92 16.44 18.14
CA THR A 174 -0.48 17.73 17.61
C THR A 174 0.73 17.51 16.70
N VAL A 175 0.65 18.02 15.48
CA VAL A 175 1.71 17.95 14.47
C VAL A 175 2.26 19.35 14.22
N THR A 176 3.59 19.45 14.14
CA THR A 176 4.30 20.71 13.86
C THR A 176 5.38 20.46 12.83
N LEU A 177 5.46 21.27 11.80
CA LEU A 177 6.57 21.30 10.84
C LEU A 177 7.57 22.37 11.31
N LYS A 178 8.80 21.97 11.69
CA LYS A 178 9.84 22.90 12.18
C LYS A 178 10.26 23.91 11.12
N ASP A 179 10.30 23.46 9.86
CA ASP A 179 10.51 24.33 8.71
C ASP A 179 9.14 24.64 8.07
N PRO A 180 8.70 25.91 8.08
CA PRO A 180 7.43 26.31 7.45
C PRO A 180 7.36 26.01 5.96
N ALA A 181 8.50 25.86 5.31
CA ALA A 181 8.57 25.52 3.89
C ALA A 181 8.32 24.02 3.61
N THR A 182 8.41 23.16 4.62
CA THR A 182 8.15 21.72 4.48
C THR A 182 6.66 21.47 4.21
N LYS A 183 6.37 20.49 3.36
CA LYS A 183 5.01 19.95 3.15
C LYS A 183 5.04 18.43 3.24
N ILE A 184 4.04 17.85 3.90
CA ILE A 184 3.88 16.40 3.98
C ILE A 184 2.95 15.87 2.90
N ASP A 185 3.25 14.65 2.45
CA ASP A 185 2.41 13.83 1.56
C ASP A 185 2.42 12.39 2.09
N LEU A 186 1.24 11.87 2.43
CA LEU A 186 1.06 10.54 2.99
C LEU A 186 0.69 9.49 1.93
N GLY A 187 0.62 9.86 0.64
CA GLY A 187 0.19 8.97 -0.45
C GLY A 187 1.00 7.68 -0.56
N GLY A 188 2.27 7.70 -0.15
CA GLY A 188 3.16 6.53 -0.16
C GLY A 188 2.80 5.46 0.88
N ILE A 189 2.05 5.78 1.94
CA ILE A 189 1.68 4.83 3.01
C ILE A 189 0.18 4.76 3.30
N ALA A 190 -0.60 5.79 2.94
CA ALA A 190 -2.01 5.90 3.29
C ALA A 190 -2.82 4.72 2.75
N LYS A 191 -2.60 4.31 1.48
CA LYS A 191 -3.35 3.20 0.86
C LYS A 191 -3.16 1.88 1.62
N GLY A 192 -1.95 1.57 2.04
CA GLY A 192 -1.65 0.38 2.84
C GLY A 192 -2.30 0.44 4.23
N TYR A 193 -2.26 1.60 4.87
CA TYR A 193 -2.92 1.82 6.16
C TYR A 193 -4.44 1.61 6.07
N ILE A 194 -5.08 2.16 5.06
CA ILE A 194 -6.53 2.04 4.84
C ILE A 194 -6.91 0.58 4.56
N ALA A 195 -6.14 -0.12 3.73
CA ALA A 195 -6.36 -1.53 3.47
C ALA A 195 -6.27 -2.37 4.77
N ASP A 196 -5.32 -2.05 5.66
CA ASP A 196 -5.23 -2.69 6.97
C ASP A 196 -6.44 -2.37 7.86
N ARG A 197 -6.93 -1.13 7.88
CA ARG A 197 -8.13 -0.76 8.65
C ARG A 197 -9.39 -1.46 8.13
N MET A 198 -9.57 -1.54 6.81
CA MET A 198 -10.65 -2.30 6.19
C MET A 198 -10.57 -3.78 6.55
N LYS A 199 -9.37 -4.37 6.47
CA LYS A 199 -9.14 -5.76 6.86
C LYS A 199 -9.49 -6.01 8.33
N ASP A 200 -9.06 -5.13 9.23
CA ASP A 200 -9.35 -5.24 10.66
C ASP A 200 -10.85 -5.16 10.93
N TYR A 201 -11.54 -4.23 10.27
CA TYR A 201 -13.00 -4.10 10.33
C TYR A 201 -13.68 -5.39 9.85
N LEU A 202 -13.31 -5.90 8.68
CA LEU A 202 -13.90 -7.12 8.10
C LEU A 202 -13.66 -8.34 8.99
N ASN A 203 -12.47 -8.46 9.60
CA ASN A 203 -12.16 -9.53 10.56
C ASN A 203 -13.04 -9.44 11.81
N GLN A 204 -13.25 -8.24 12.35
CA GLN A 204 -14.13 -8.01 13.51
C GLN A 204 -15.60 -8.36 13.20
N LYS A 205 -16.03 -8.18 11.96
CA LYS A 205 -17.36 -8.55 11.47
C LYS A 205 -17.47 -10.02 11.07
N GLY A 206 -16.40 -10.80 11.18
CA GLY A 206 -16.40 -12.22 10.90
C GLY A 206 -16.37 -12.58 9.40
N ALA A 207 -15.93 -11.69 8.55
CA ALA A 207 -15.70 -12.00 7.13
C ALA A 207 -14.63 -13.09 7.00
N ALA A 208 -14.99 -14.22 6.37
CA ALA A 208 -14.15 -15.42 6.36
C ALA A 208 -13.04 -15.35 5.30
N CYS A 209 -13.28 -14.72 4.16
CA CYS A 209 -12.36 -14.65 3.04
C CYS A 209 -12.69 -13.47 2.14
N GLY A 210 -11.65 -12.79 1.65
CA GLY A 210 -11.77 -11.68 0.73
C GLY A 210 -10.41 -11.13 0.30
N TYR A 211 -10.44 -10.11 -0.55
CA TYR A 211 -9.25 -9.33 -0.87
C TYR A 211 -9.61 -7.87 -1.14
N ILE A 212 -8.64 -7.00 -0.94
CA ILE A 212 -8.68 -5.57 -1.23
C ILE A 212 -7.58 -5.31 -2.28
N ASN A 213 -7.96 -4.67 -3.38
CA ASN A 213 -7.06 -4.36 -4.49
C ASN A 213 -7.16 -2.89 -4.87
#